data_e383626b6835e577fc0595cefd66cb91
#
_entry.id   e383626b6835e577fc0595cefd66cb91
#
_cell.length_a   1.000
_cell.length_b   1.000
_cell.length_c   1.000
_cell.angle_alpha   90.00
_cell.angle_beta   90.00
_cell.angle_gamma   90.00
#
_symmetry.space_group_name_H-M   'P 1'
#
loop_
_entity.id
_entity.type
_entity.pdbx_description
1 polymer ?
#
loop_
_entity_poly.entity_id
_entity_poly.type
_entity_poly.pdbx_seq_one_letter_code
_entity_poly.pdbx_strand_id
1 'polypeptide(L)'
;MSPDILLFISDQHAPQYQAGGQMPVDTPNLAALREQGTAFDAAYTPCPLCVPARMAMLSGLAPHHTGIFTNNDTLPQTTPTFLHAMAAAGYETVLVGRMHFIGSDQRHGFTRRVAPDFTNSGWVRPQKTLEQDFGVHTQTMGYKWCIDVVGGGASPVVCYDDMVLDALEQYLAQPHSKPQLIVVGTYGPHFPYVAPPELFLKYLKTAQLPATWQGNEPWLNAQQRNLQEPNTRAEIVLACQAAYKGLVEHTDGLIGRARAAFDVFTQNRGTPALFGYLSDHGDTVGEHGIYGKKSFFEKSVRIPMVFAGSGVAAGQRITAPVSLLDLGPTVCDWAGADPLPDPDGQSLVAVLHGESADADRTVWSEIVDKLPQGGWTYSCMARHGQQKFITCHRDEIHNQLFDVIADPDETTNLADAQPDETAAFAAAAARRVDLSAAEALQKRHAAAAAVLAKAEIATGGDDRERYRDYPSAAKEAPQYCVTNLTSAPGKSQTYEFYGLPDVNN
;
A
#
# COMPACT_ATOMS: atom_id res chain seq x y z
N MET A 1 -28.59 -16.90 -2.50
CA MET A 1 -27.26 -17.55 -2.46
C MET A 1 -26.27 -16.52 -1.92
N SER A 2 -25.36 -16.92 -1.06
CA SER A 2 -24.28 -16.04 -0.59
C SER A 2 -23.38 -15.64 -1.75
N PRO A 3 -22.97 -14.37 -1.86
CA PRO A 3 -22.11 -13.92 -2.95
C PRO A 3 -20.70 -14.54 -2.84
N ASP A 4 -20.05 -14.79 -3.98
CA ASP A 4 -18.61 -14.98 -4.00
C ASP A 4 -17.94 -13.59 -4.04
N ILE A 5 -16.86 -13.41 -3.30
CA ILE A 5 -16.17 -12.12 -3.13
C ILE A 5 -14.69 -12.29 -3.48
N LEU A 6 -14.16 -11.43 -4.34
CA LEU A 6 -12.74 -11.31 -4.60
C LEU A 6 -12.25 -9.89 -4.30
N LEU A 7 -11.27 -9.78 -3.42
CA LEU A 7 -10.57 -8.54 -3.10
C LEU A 7 -9.15 -8.61 -3.67
N PHE A 8 -8.85 -7.75 -4.64
CA PHE A 8 -7.51 -7.60 -5.18
C PHE A 8 -6.81 -6.44 -4.47
N ILE A 9 -5.74 -6.73 -3.75
CA ILE A 9 -5.00 -5.78 -2.93
C ILE A 9 -3.58 -5.64 -3.48
N SER A 10 -3.29 -4.51 -4.12
CA SER A 10 -1.94 -4.13 -4.50
C SER A 10 -1.17 -3.57 -3.30
N ASP A 11 0.15 -3.46 -3.42
CA ASP A 11 0.99 -2.75 -2.45
C ASP A 11 1.49 -1.44 -3.07
N GLN A 12 1.25 -0.33 -2.37
CA GLN A 12 1.87 0.96 -2.69
C GLN A 12 1.36 1.65 -3.97
N HIS A 13 0.09 1.44 -4.36
CA HIS A 13 -0.49 2.14 -5.52
C HIS A 13 -1.07 3.50 -5.13
N ALA A 14 -0.49 4.57 -5.67
CA ALA A 14 -1.00 5.94 -5.56
C ALA A 14 -2.01 6.22 -6.68
N PRO A 15 -3.26 6.61 -6.38
CA PRO A 15 -4.33 6.74 -7.37
C PRO A 15 -4.14 7.89 -8.36
N GLN A 16 -3.14 8.74 -8.17
CA GLN A 16 -2.71 9.73 -9.15
C GLN A 16 -2.11 9.08 -10.40
N TYR A 17 -1.58 7.86 -10.29
CA TYR A 17 -0.98 7.06 -11.36
C TYR A 17 -2.01 6.06 -11.91
N GLN A 18 -2.99 6.56 -12.66
CA GLN A 18 -4.01 5.78 -13.35
C GLN A 18 -4.58 6.57 -14.52
N ALA A 19 -5.42 5.94 -15.34
CA ALA A 19 -6.14 6.62 -16.41
C ALA A 19 -6.96 7.78 -15.86
N GLY A 20 -6.75 8.98 -16.40
CA GLY A 20 -7.40 10.22 -15.94
C GLY A 20 -6.86 10.79 -14.63
N GLY A 21 -5.79 10.22 -14.06
CA GLY A 21 -5.10 10.76 -12.90
C GLY A 21 -4.14 11.90 -13.26
N GLN A 22 -3.56 12.57 -12.24
CA GLN A 22 -2.59 13.67 -12.42
C GLN A 22 -1.32 13.22 -13.15
N MET A 23 -0.91 11.96 -12.93
CA MET A 23 0.25 11.32 -13.55
C MET A 23 -0.22 10.16 -14.45
N PRO A 24 -0.77 10.45 -15.66
CA PRO A 24 -1.52 9.47 -16.44
C PRO A 24 -0.72 8.19 -16.73
N VAL A 25 -1.40 7.05 -16.56
CA VAL A 25 -0.92 5.70 -16.87
C VAL A 25 -2.03 4.97 -17.62
N ASP A 26 -1.67 4.14 -18.57
CA ASP A 26 -2.63 3.29 -19.28
C ASP A 26 -3.11 2.18 -18.34
N THR A 27 -4.31 2.36 -17.78
CA THR A 27 -4.95 1.41 -16.87
C THR A 27 -6.39 1.11 -17.34
N PRO A 28 -6.55 0.45 -18.49
CA PRO A 28 -7.88 0.22 -19.08
C PRO A 28 -8.75 -0.71 -18.24
N ASN A 29 -8.17 -1.68 -17.53
CA ASN A 29 -8.93 -2.60 -16.69
C ASN A 29 -9.48 -1.90 -15.44
N LEU A 30 -8.67 -1.05 -14.79
CA LEU A 30 -9.11 -0.24 -13.65
C LEU A 30 -10.14 0.81 -14.11
N ALA A 31 -9.96 1.42 -15.27
CA ALA A 31 -10.94 2.35 -15.84
C ALA A 31 -12.29 1.67 -16.08
N ALA A 32 -12.29 0.48 -16.71
CA ALA A 32 -13.50 -0.31 -16.92
C ALA A 32 -14.17 -0.72 -15.58
N LEU A 33 -13.38 -1.09 -14.57
CA LEU A 33 -13.91 -1.42 -13.24
C LEU A 33 -14.60 -0.20 -12.59
N ARG A 34 -14.03 1.01 -12.73
CA ARG A 34 -14.60 2.27 -12.25
C ARG A 34 -15.91 2.65 -12.96
N GLU A 35 -16.02 2.35 -14.26
CA GLU A 35 -17.25 2.56 -15.03
C GLU A 35 -18.35 1.57 -14.67
N GLN A 36 -17.98 0.33 -14.34
CA GLN A 36 -18.90 -0.74 -14.01
C GLN A 36 -19.34 -0.77 -12.54
N GLY A 37 -18.71 0.03 -11.68
CA GLY A 37 -18.91 -0.02 -10.25
C GLY A 37 -18.91 1.33 -9.55
N THR A 38 -18.68 1.30 -8.25
CA THR A 38 -18.54 2.48 -7.39
C THR A 38 -17.06 2.70 -7.08
N ALA A 39 -16.54 3.88 -7.42
CA ALA A 39 -15.17 4.29 -7.18
C ALA A 39 -15.10 5.37 -6.10
N PHE A 40 -14.18 5.22 -5.14
CA PHE A 40 -13.94 6.15 -4.05
C PHE A 40 -12.71 7.00 -4.38
N ASP A 41 -12.92 8.26 -4.77
CA ASP A 41 -11.85 9.18 -5.16
C ASP A 41 -11.07 9.74 -3.94
N ALA A 42 -11.64 9.63 -2.75
CA ALA A 42 -11.08 10.09 -1.48
C ALA A 42 -11.00 8.93 -0.45
N ALA A 43 -10.43 7.79 -0.85
CA ALA A 43 -10.14 6.69 0.05
C ALA A 43 -8.73 6.84 0.65
N TYR A 44 -8.61 6.65 1.96
CA TYR A 44 -7.37 6.87 2.70
C TYR A 44 -6.97 5.64 3.51
N THR A 45 -5.65 5.39 3.56
CA THR A 45 -5.08 4.39 4.46
C THR A 45 -5.04 4.91 5.92
N PRO A 46 -5.32 4.06 6.92
CA PRO A 46 -5.18 4.45 8.34
C PRO A 46 -3.72 4.57 8.79
N CYS A 47 -2.78 4.05 7.99
CA CYS A 47 -1.34 4.21 8.20
C CYS A 47 -0.62 4.05 6.85
N PRO A 48 0.27 4.98 6.45
CA PRO A 48 1.03 4.84 5.21
C PRO A 48 2.23 3.88 5.37
N LEU A 49 1.96 2.64 5.80
CA LEU A 49 2.93 1.58 5.99
C LEU A 49 2.25 0.20 5.94
N CYS A 50 2.84 -0.76 5.23
CA CYS A 50 2.20 -2.03 4.84
C CYS A 50 1.56 -2.82 6.01
N VAL A 51 2.36 -3.25 7.02
CA VAL A 51 1.82 -4.08 8.11
C VAL A 51 0.75 -3.33 8.91
N PRO A 52 0.99 -2.10 9.39
CA PRO A 52 -0.06 -1.35 10.09
C PRO A 52 -1.33 -1.16 9.27
N ALA A 53 -1.21 -0.77 7.99
CA ALA A 53 -2.36 -0.61 7.10
C ALA A 53 -3.15 -1.90 6.93
N ARG A 54 -2.46 -3.01 6.65
CA ARG A 54 -3.08 -4.33 6.42
C ARG A 54 -3.71 -4.91 7.69
N MET A 55 -3.06 -4.77 8.84
CA MET A 55 -3.62 -5.24 10.11
C MET A 55 -4.84 -4.41 10.53
N ALA A 56 -4.81 -3.09 10.31
CA ALA A 56 -5.95 -2.21 10.52
C ALA A 56 -7.11 -2.55 9.58
N MET A 57 -6.84 -2.78 8.30
CA MET A 57 -7.82 -3.23 7.31
C MET A 57 -8.50 -4.54 7.73
N LEU A 58 -7.74 -5.52 8.22
CA LEU A 58 -8.27 -6.82 8.60
C LEU A 58 -9.12 -6.77 9.88
N SER A 59 -8.69 -6.00 10.88
CA SER A 59 -9.36 -5.89 12.17
C SER A 59 -10.47 -4.84 12.21
N GLY A 60 -10.46 -3.88 11.29
CA GLY A 60 -11.32 -2.69 11.32
C GLY A 60 -10.91 -1.69 12.40
N LEU A 61 -9.75 -1.87 13.06
CA LEU A 61 -9.27 -1.05 14.17
C LEU A 61 -8.09 -0.18 13.74
N ALA A 62 -8.09 1.08 14.16
CA ALA A 62 -6.99 2.02 13.92
C ALA A 62 -5.68 1.55 14.59
N PRO A 63 -4.50 1.96 14.06
CA PRO A 63 -3.21 1.55 14.62
C PRO A 63 -3.03 1.83 16.11
N HIS A 64 -3.56 2.94 16.64
CA HIS A 64 -3.47 3.23 18.08
C HIS A 64 -4.32 2.27 18.95
N HIS A 65 -5.38 1.66 18.42
CA HIS A 65 -6.15 0.63 19.11
C HIS A 65 -5.48 -0.74 19.03
N THR A 66 -4.88 -1.09 17.89
CA THR A 66 -4.16 -2.36 17.75
C THR A 66 -2.76 -2.33 18.35
N GLY A 67 -2.15 -1.15 18.46
CA GLY A 67 -0.74 -0.96 18.82
C GLY A 67 0.25 -1.32 17.72
N ILE A 68 -0.22 -1.52 16.48
CA ILE A 68 0.61 -1.93 15.34
C ILE A 68 1.00 -0.69 14.55
N PHE A 69 2.26 -0.27 14.66
CA PHE A 69 2.78 0.96 14.06
C PHE A 69 3.93 0.72 13.08
N THR A 70 4.54 -0.46 13.08
CA THR A 70 5.70 -0.78 12.25
C THR A 70 5.55 -2.11 11.52
N ASN A 71 6.40 -2.32 10.50
CA ASN A 71 6.48 -3.60 9.80
C ASN A 71 7.18 -4.72 10.60
N ASN A 72 7.43 -4.51 11.89
CA ASN A 72 7.96 -5.52 12.80
C ASN A 72 6.96 -5.91 13.89
N ASP A 73 5.77 -5.33 13.87
CA ASP A 73 4.71 -5.62 14.82
C ASP A 73 3.81 -6.77 14.31
N THR A 74 3.18 -7.48 15.24
CA THR A 74 2.28 -8.59 14.93
C THR A 74 0.89 -8.34 15.46
N LEU A 75 -0.15 -8.67 14.67
CA LEU A 75 -1.51 -8.64 15.15
C LEU A 75 -1.71 -9.74 16.21
N PRO A 76 -2.16 -9.39 17.44
CA PRO A 76 -2.43 -10.41 18.45
C PRO A 76 -3.48 -11.42 17.98
N GLN A 77 -3.27 -12.71 18.25
CA GLN A 77 -4.23 -13.77 17.89
C GLN A 77 -5.61 -13.59 18.56
N THR A 78 -5.70 -12.80 19.62
CA THR A 78 -6.94 -12.44 20.28
C THR A 78 -7.73 -11.33 19.58
N THR A 79 -7.16 -10.70 18.55
CA THR A 79 -7.82 -9.68 17.75
C THR A 79 -8.56 -10.34 16.60
N PRO A 80 -9.90 -10.33 16.58
CA PRO A 80 -10.66 -10.88 15.47
C PRO A 80 -10.49 -10.02 14.22
N THR A 81 -10.57 -10.67 13.07
CA THR A 81 -10.57 -10.03 11.75
C THR A 81 -11.88 -10.32 11.03
N PHE A 82 -12.21 -9.55 10.00
CA PHE A 82 -13.39 -9.84 9.18
C PHE A 82 -13.34 -11.24 8.54
N LEU A 83 -12.12 -11.79 8.36
CA LEU A 83 -11.96 -13.15 7.85
C LEU A 83 -12.49 -14.21 8.82
N HIS A 84 -12.35 -13.99 10.14
CA HIS A 84 -12.94 -14.87 11.14
C HIS A 84 -14.48 -14.81 11.12
N ALA A 85 -15.05 -13.61 10.99
CA ALA A 85 -16.49 -13.43 10.86
C ALA A 85 -17.03 -14.12 9.59
N MET A 86 -16.34 -13.97 8.47
CA MET A 86 -16.69 -14.62 7.21
C MET A 86 -16.58 -16.14 7.28
N ALA A 87 -15.52 -16.66 7.92
CA ALA A 87 -15.37 -18.11 8.14
C ALA A 87 -16.50 -18.67 9.02
N ALA A 88 -16.91 -17.92 10.07
CA ALA A 88 -18.04 -18.26 10.92
C ALA A 88 -19.37 -18.24 10.15
N ALA A 89 -19.52 -17.34 9.18
CA ALA A 89 -20.67 -17.29 8.26
C ALA A 89 -20.65 -18.39 7.17
N GLY A 90 -19.66 -19.29 7.19
CA GLY A 90 -19.58 -20.46 6.31
C GLY A 90 -18.77 -20.27 5.04
N TYR A 91 -18.11 -19.13 4.85
CA TYR A 91 -17.22 -18.91 3.73
C TYR A 91 -15.91 -19.71 3.83
N GLU A 92 -15.36 -20.11 2.71
CA GLU A 92 -13.94 -20.42 2.63
C GLU A 92 -13.19 -19.11 2.41
N THR A 93 -12.33 -18.73 3.36
CA THR A 93 -11.53 -17.51 3.31
C THR A 93 -10.15 -17.86 2.80
N VAL A 94 -9.79 -17.34 1.62
CA VAL A 94 -8.64 -17.78 0.83
C VAL A 94 -7.67 -16.63 0.62
N LEU A 95 -6.39 -16.87 0.93
CA LEU A 95 -5.31 -15.95 0.60
C LEU A 95 -4.50 -16.49 -0.58
N VAL A 96 -4.34 -15.67 -1.61
CA VAL A 96 -3.46 -15.93 -2.75
C VAL A 96 -2.39 -14.83 -2.76
N GLY A 97 -1.20 -15.14 -2.30
CA GLY A 97 -0.05 -14.24 -2.29
C GLY A 97 0.13 -13.43 -1.00
N ARG A 98 0.39 -12.15 -1.15
CA ARG A 98 0.90 -11.24 -0.12
C ARG A 98 -0.16 -10.75 0.86
N MET A 99 0.16 -10.80 2.15
CA MET A 99 -0.55 -10.06 3.21
C MET A 99 0.41 -9.44 4.23
N HIS A 100 1.70 -9.75 4.15
CA HIS A 100 2.76 -9.21 4.99
C HIS A 100 2.56 -9.49 6.48
N PHE A 101 2.11 -10.70 6.82
CA PHE A 101 2.02 -11.13 8.21
C PHE A 101 3.41 -11.32 8.83
N ILE A 102 3.58 -10.82 10.05
CA ILE A 102 4.79 -11.00 10.85
C ILE A 102 4.51 -12.03 11.94
N GLY A 103 5.48 -12.89 12.24
CA GLY A 103 5.37 -13.94 13.25
C GLY A 103 4.83 -15.26 12.73
N SER A 104 4.50 -16.16 13.64
CA SER A 104 4.11 -17.54 13.33
C SER A 104 2.68 -17.67 12.80
N ASP A 105 1.77 -16.75 13.19
CA ASP A 105 0.42 -16.77 12.63
C ASP A 105 0.44 -16.12 11.24
N GLN A 106 0.37 -16.96 10.23
CA GLN A 106 0.35 -16.56 8.83
C GLN A 106 -1.05 -16.66 8.20
N ARG A 107 -2.09 -16.72 9.03
CA ARG A 107 -3.48 -16.89 8.58
C ARG A 107 -4.42 -15.80 9.05
N HIS A 108 -4.43 -15.44 10.32
CA HIS A 108 -5.32 -14.42 10.90
C HIS A 108 -6.79 -14.52 10.40
N GLY A 109 -7.33 -15.76 10.33
CA GLY A 109 -8.69 -16.01 9.86
C GLY A 109 -8.82 -16.56 8.43
N PHE A 110 -7.74 -16.58 7.63
CA PHE A 110 -7.74 -17.34 6.37
C PHE A 110 -7.80 -18.84 6.65
N THR A 111 -8.78 -19.52 6.06
CA THR A 111 -8.87 -20.98 6.16
C THR A 111 -7.91 -21.69 5.21
N ARG A 112 -7.48 -21.01 4.14
CA ARG A 112 -6.57 -21.54 3.11
C ARG A 112 -5.59 -20.48 2.61
N ARG A 113 -4.33 -20.89 2.33
CA ARG A 113 -3.36 -20.13 1.52
C ARG A 113 -3.06 -20.93 0.26
N VAL A 114 -3.11 -20.28 -0.89
CA VAL A 114 -2.88 -20.89 -2.21
C VAL A 114 -1.49 -20.56 -2.73
N ALA A 115 -1.06 -19.31 -2.60
CA ALA A 115 0.30 -18.89 -2.93
C ALA A 115 1.00 -18.32 -1.69
N PRO A 116 2.33 -18.53 -1.54
CA PRO A 116 3.10 -17.99 -0.41
C PRO A 116 3.30 -16.47 -0.54
N ASP A 117 3.58 -15.82 0.59
CA ASP A 117 4.14 -14.48 0.63
C ASP A 117 5.67 -14.58 0.66
N PHE A 118 6.39 -13.78 -0.14
CA PHE A 118 7.84 -13.79 -0.14
C PHE A 118 8.46 -12.75 0.81
N THR A 119 7.64 -11.89 1.42
CA THR A 119 8.14 -10.98 2.46
C THR A 119 8.57 -11.72 3.70
N ASN A 120 9.63 -11.22 4.33
CA ASN A 120 10.13 -11.78 5.58
C ASN A 120 9.05 -11.67 6.68
N SER A 121 8.72 -12.79 7.31
CA SER A 121 7.81 -12.86 8.47
C SER A 121 8.53 -12.83 9.81
N GLY A 122 9.85 -12.97 9.83
CA GLY A 122 10.67 -12.95 11.02
C GLY A 122 11.12 -11.54 11.43
N TRP A 123 11.80 -11.46 12.56
CA TRP A 123 12.40 -10.23 13.08
C TRP A 123 13.84 -10.02 12.61
N VAL A 124 14.47 -11.05 12.05
CA VAL A 124 15.78 -10.96 11.40
C VAL A 124 15.59 -10.90 9.89
N ARG A 125 16.13 -9.85 9.28
CA ARG A 125 16.16 -9.75 7.83
C ARG A 125 17.27 -10.63 7.28
N PRO A 126 16.98 -11.61 6.42
CA PRO A 126 18.03 -12.42 5.80
C PRO A 126 18.91 -11.52 4.95
N GLN A 127 20.17 -11.35 5.32
CA GLN A 127 21.10 -10.43 4.66
C GLN A 127 21.61 -10.92 3.29
N LYS A 128 21.39 -12.18 2.91
CA LYS A 128 22.12 -12.75 1.78
C LYS A 128 21.32 -13.56 0.75
N THR A 129 20.15 -14.07 1.07
CA THR A 129 19.54 -15.11 0.24
C THR A 129 18.93 -14.61 -1.06
N LEU A 130 18.24 -13.48 -1.02
CA LEU A 130 17.60 -12.94 -2.20
C LEU A 130 18.59 -12.30 -3.19
N GLU A 131 19.58 -11.53 -2.69
CA GLU A 131 20.61 -10.92 -3.54
C GLU A 131 21.47 -11.96 -4.28
N GLN A 132 21.71 -13.12 -3.67
CA GLN A 132 22.47 -14.20 -4.29
C GLN A 132 21.67 -15.02 -5.30
N ASP A 133 20.38 -15.21 -5.03
CA ASP A 133 19.53 -16.08 -5.83
C ASP A 133 18.88 -15.36 -7.01
N PHE A 134 18.59 -14.06 -6.89
CA PHE A 134 17.84 -13.28 -7.88
C PHE A 134 18.61 -12.08 -8.46
N GLY A 135 19.83 -11.80 -8.01
CA GLY A 135 20.63 -10.67 -8.47
C GLY A 135 20.29 -9.34 -7.79
N VAL A 136 20.67 -8.23 -8.43
CA VAL A 136 20.68 -6.89 -7.84
C VAL A 136 19.31 -6.33 -7.47
N HIS A 137 18.24 -6.87 -8.01
CA HIS A 137 16.88 -6.32 -7.90
C HIS A 137 16.04 -6.90 -6.76
N THR A 138 16.68 -7.60 -5.84
CA THR A 138 15.98 -8.31 -4.76
C THR A 138 15.67 -7.45 -3.55
N GLN A 139 16.11 -6.20 -3.53
CA GLN A 139 15.88 -5.32 -2.40
C GLN A 139 14.47 -4.73 -2.45
N THR A 140 13.56 -5.39 -1.76
CA THR A 140 12.25 -4.82 -1.43
C THR A 140 12.32 -3.92 -0.20
N MET A 141 13.52 -3.52 0.26
CA MET A 141 13.77 -3.03 1.61
C MET A 141 14.44 -1.67 1.65
N GLY A 142 13.79 -0.77 2.40
CA GLY A 142 14.36 0.48 2.89
C GLY A 142 14.17 1.68 1.95
N TYR A 143 13.71 2.77 2.53
CA TYR A 143 13.42 4.01 1.80
C TYR A 143 14.64 4.58 1.11
N LYS A 144 15.78 4.58 1.81
CA LYS A 144 17.04 5.17 1.33
C LYS A 144 17.72 4.36 0.23
N TRP A 145 17.20 3.17 -0.10
CA TRP A 145 17.79 2.29 -1.11
C TRP A 145 16.84 1.96 -2.26
N CYS A 146 15.59 2.44 -2.19
CA CYS A 146 14.59 2.17 -3.22
C CYS A 146 14.97 2.80 -4.58
N ILE A 147 15.85 3.81 -4.57
CA ILE A 147 16.35 4.51 -5.76
C ILE A 147 17.77 4.12 -6.15
N ASP A 148 18.39 3.15 -5.49
CA ASP A 148 19.75 2.68 -5.86
C ASP A 148 19.74 1.94 -7.18
N VAL A 149 18.66 1.23 -7.48
CA VAL A 149 18.46 0.52 -8.75
C VAL A 149 17.08 0.85 -9.27
N VAL A 150 17.03 1.50 -10.43
CA VAL A 150 15.81 1.99 -11.06
C VAL A 150 15.88 1.74 -12.56
N GLY A 151 14.80 1.29 -13.17
CA GLY A 151 14.76 1.16 -14.63
C GLY A 151 13.81 0.08 -15.15
N GLY A 152 14.20 -0.51 -16.28
CA GLY A 152 13.54 -1.65 -16.89
C GLY A 152 14.33 -2.93 -16.72
N GLY A 153 13.65 -4.03 -16.45
CA GLY A 153 14.32 -5.33 -16.29
C GLY A 153 13.42 -6.39 -15.68
N ALA A 154 13.99 -7.55 -15.41
CA ALA A 154 13.33 -8.55 -14.59
C ALA A 154 13.40 -8.14 -13.11
N SER A 155 12.26 -8.16 -12.46
CA SER A 155 12.14 -7.84 -11.05
C SER A 155 11.51 -9.02 -10.31
N PRO A 156 12.00 -9.38 -9.12
CA PRO A 156 11.34 -10.40 -8.31
C PRO A 156 9.89 -10.03 -7.97
N VAL A 157 9.57 -8.74 -7.88
CA VAL A 157 8.20 -8.26 -7.68
C VAL A 157 7.30 -8.67 -8.85
N VAL A 158 7.70 -8.35 -10.08
CA VAL A 158 6.93 -8.68 -11.29
C VAL A 158 6.74 -10.19 -11.43
N CYS A 159 7.83 -10.97 -11.29
CA CYS A 159 7.76 -12.43 -11.40
C CYS A 159 6.87 -13.05 -10.29
N TYR A 160 6.92 -12.51 -9.09
CA TYR A 160 6.07 -12.96 -7.99
C TYR A 160 4.59 -12.68 -8.27
N ASP A 161 4.26 -11.48 -8.74
CA ASP A 161 2.88 -11.10 -9.00
C ASP A 161 2.28 -11.94 -10.13
N ASP A 162 3.04 -12.25 -11.19
CA ASP A 162 2.61 -13.17 -12.25
C ASP A 162 2.32 -14.57 -11.67
N MET A 163 3.20 -15.08 -10.80
CA MET A 163 2.98 -16.38 -10.12
C MET A 163 1.72 -16.36 -9.24
N VAL A 164 1.44 -15.28 -8.56
CA VAL A 164 0.22 -15.11 -7.74
C VAL A 164 -1.03 -15.24 -8.61
N LEU A 165 -1.02 -14.58 -9.78
CA LEU A 165 -2.15 -14.65 -10.73
C LEU A 165 -2.31 -16.03 -11.34
N ASP A 166 -1.22 -16.70 -11.72
CA ASP A 166 -1.27 -18.08 -12.20
C ASP A 166 -1.88 -19.03 -11.15
N ALA A 167 -1.51 -18.84 -9.88
CA ALA A 167 -2.06 -19.61 -8.76
C ALA A 167 -3.56 -19.32 -8.52
N LEU A 168 -3.98 -18.05 -8.67
CA LEU A 168 -5.39 -17.66 -8.59
C LEU A 168 -6.21 -18.34 -9.70
N GLU A 169 -5.76 -18.27 -10.95
CA GLU A 169 -6.44 -18.84 -12.10
C GLU A 169 -6.59 -20.37 -11.95
N GLN A 170 -5.52 -21.05 -11.50
CA GLN A 170 -5.55 -22.48 -11.20
C GLN A 170 -6.53 -22.81 -10.05
N TYR A 171 -6.60 -21.97 -9.01
CA TYR A 171 -7.53 -22.16 -7.92
C TYR A 171 -8.99 -22.01 -8.39
N LEU A 172 -9.30 -20.95 -9.13
CA LEU A 172 -10.64 -20.68 -9.64
C LEU A 172 -11.13 -21.72 -10.67
N ALA A 173 -10.22 -22.41 -11.36
CA ALA A 173 -10.57 -23.48 -12.29
C ALA A 173 -11.08 -24.77 -11.60
N GLN A 174 -10.94 -24.86 -10.27
CA GLN A 174 -11.36 -26.04 -9.50
C GLN A 174 -12.80 -25.87 -8.98
N PRO A 175 -13.52 -26.97 -8.71
CA PRO A 175 -14.84 -26.90 -8.10
C PRO A 175 -14.76 -26.55 -6.60
N HIS A 176 -15.63 -25.65 -6.15
CA HIS A 176 -15.75 -25.23 -4.76
C HIS A 176 -17.20 -25.35 -4.30
N SER A 177 -17.42 -25.93 -3.11
CA SER A 177 -18.77 -26.16 -2.57
C SER A 177 -19.27 -25.04 -1.65
N LYS A 178 -18.36 -24.30 -1.03
CA LYS A 178 -18.66 -23.17 -0.13
C LYS A 178 -18.67 -21.85 -0.90
N PRO A 179 -19.35 -20.81 -0.38
CA PRO A 179 -19.09 -19.45 -0.88
C PRO A 179 -17.65 -19.05 -0.61
N GLN A 180 -17.06 -18.28 -1.51
CA GLN A 180 -15.66 -17.93 -1.48
C GLN A 180 -15.47 -16.45 -1.11
N LEU A 181 -14.57 -16.19 -0.15
CA LEU A 181 -13.94 -14.89 0.03
C LEU A 181 -12.46 -15.03 -0.30
N ILE A 182 -12.07 -14.52 -1.46
CA ILE A 182 -10.71 -14.65 -1.98
C ILE A 182 -10.02 -13.29 -1.85
N VAL A 183 -8.89 -13.25 -1.18
CA VAL A 183 -8.01 -12.09 -1.13
C VAL A 183 -6.77 -12.40 -1.96
N VAL A 184 -6.57 -11.63 -3.03
CA VAL A 184 -5.37 -11.66 -3.86
C VAL A 184 -4.47 -10.54 -3.43
N GLY A 185 -3.27 -10.84 -2.97
CA GLY A 185 -2.28 -9.86 -2.57
C GLY A 185 -1.09 -9.87 -3.52
N THR A 186 -0.89 -8.77 -4.27
CA THR A 186 0.29 -8.55 -5.09
C THR A 186 1.31 -7.65 -4.39
N TYR A 187 2.53 -7.66 -4.89
CA TYR A 187 3.58 -6.77 -4.42
C TYR A 187 3.66 -5.46 -5.22
N GLY A 188 3.37 -5.50 -6.51
CA GLY A 188 3.35 -4.32 -7.35
C GLY A 188 2.23 -3.33 -7.00
N PRO A 189 2.47 -2.02 -7.27
CA PRO A 189 3.65 -1.38 -7.87
C PRO A 189 4.75 -0.95 -6.87
N HIS A 190 4.84 -1.58 -5.70
CA HIS A 190 5.90 -1.31 -4.70
C HIS A 190 7.30 -1.41 -5.31
N PHE A 191 8.23 -0.57 -4.86
CA PHE A 191 9.64 -0.70 -5.28
C PHE A 191 10.22 -2.12 -4.98
N PRO A 192 11.30 -2.56 -5.69
CA PRO A 192 12.23 -1.77 -6.50
C PRO A 192 11.54 -1.17 -7.72
N TYR A 193 11.91 0.06 -8.07
CA TYR A 193 11.38 0.73 -9.27
C TYR A 193 11.98 0.12 -10.54
N VAL A 194 11.68 -1.14 -10.76
CA VAL A 194 12.11 -1.92 -11.93
C VAL A 194 10.88 -2.54 -12.58
N ALA A 195 10.48 -1.98 -13.72
CA ALA A 195 9.33 -2.41 -14.49
C ALA A 195 9.73 -3.33 -15.64
N PRO A 196 8.81 -4.07 -16.27
CA PRO A 196 9.05 -4.71 -17.55
C PRO A 196 9.69 -3.73 -18.54
N PRO A 197 10.74 -4.13 -19.29
CA PRO A 197 11.55 -3.21 -20.09
C PRO A 197 10.75 -2.37 -21.07
N GLU A 198 9.78 -2.96 -21.74
CA GLU A 198 8.91 -2.29 -22.71
C GLU A 198 8.05 -1.21 -22.06
N LEU A 199 7.53 -1.45 -20.84
CA LEU A 199 6.73 -0.49 -20.10
C LEU A 199 7.60 0.65 -19.55
N PHE A 200 8.78 0.33 -19.01
CA PHE A 200 9.74 1.34 -18.61
C PHE A 200 10.09 2.29 -19.76
N LEU A 201 10.49 1.74 -20.93
CA LEU A 201 10.86 2.53 -22.09
C LEU A 201 9.68 3.33 -22.67
N LYS A 202 8.45 2.80 -22.57
CA LYS A 202 7.23 3.53 -22.93
C LYS A 202 7.11 4.81 -22.13
N TYR A 203 7.19 4.72 -20.80
CA TYR A 203 6.97 5.85 -19.90
C TYR A 203 8.18 6.76 -19.74
N LEU A 204 9.39 6.28 -19.99
CA LEU A 204 10.59 7.12 -19.95
C LEU A 204 10.51 8.27 -20.98
N LYS A 205 9.85 8.06 -22.12
CA LYS A 205 9.66 9.08 -23.16
C LYS A 205 8.78 10.25 -22.74
N THR A 206 7.94 10.06 -21.73
CA THR A 206 6.94 11.02 -21.24
C THR A 206 7.09 11.32 -19.76
N ALA A 207 8.15 10.83 -19.13
CA ALA A 207 8.42 11.08 -17.71
C ALA A 207 8.64 12.57 -17.45
N GLN A 208 8.09 13.05 -16.34
CA GLN A 208 8.18 14.43 -15.89
C GLN A 208 8.63 14.48 -14.44
N LEU A 209 9.37 15.52 -14.09
CA LEU A 209 9.71 15.79 -12.70
C LEU A 209 8.45 16.26 -11.95
N PRO A 210 8.15 15.73 -10.76
CA PRO A 210 7.15 16.32 -9.89
C PRO A 210 7.49 17.79 -9.58
N ALA A 211 6.49 18.65 -9.44
CA ALA A 211 6.72 20.07 -9.15
C ALA A 211 7.54 20.28 -7.87
N THR A 212 7.36 19.40 -6.89
CA THR A 212 7.98 19.45 -5.55
C THR A 212 9.22 18.54 -5.40
N TRP A 213 9.78 18.00 -6.50
CA TRP A 213 10.83 16.96 -6.47
C TRP A 213 12.09 17.34 -5.68
N GLN A 214 12.38 18.63 -5.53
CA GLN A 214 13.54 19.09 -4.77
C GLN A 214 13.34 19.08 -3.26
N GLY A 215 12.09 19.06 -2.78
CA GLY A 215 11.76 19.01 -1.37
C GLY A 215 12.28 20.18 -0.56
N ASN A 216 12.23 21.40 -1.11
CA ASN A 216 12.79 22.60 -0.50
C ASN A 216 11.76 23.41 0.34
N GLU A 217 10.56 22.89 0.51
CA GLU A 217 9.48 23.57 1.21
C GLU A 217 9.87 23.83 2.67
N PRO A 218 9.83 25.10 3.14
CA PRO A 218 10.33 25.48 4.47
C PRO A 218 9.49 24.89 5.62
N TRP A 219 8.23 24.56 5.35
CA TRP A 219 7.27 24.04 6.32
C TRP A 219 7.32 22.52 6.52
N LEU A 220 8.16 21.77 5.80
CA LEU A 220 8.34 20.33 6.04
C LEU A 220 8.75 20.07 7.49
N ASN A 221 8.05 19.15 8.15
CA ASN A 221 8.35 18.77 9.53
C ASN A 221 9.56 17.83 9.64
N ALA A 222 10.03 17.59 10.84
CA ALA A 222 11.23 16.78 11.10
C ALA A 222 11.09 15.33 10.58
N GLN A 223 9.90 14.74 10.65
CA GLN A 223 9.64 13.40 10.15
C GLN A 223 9.74 13.36 8.60
N GLN A 224 9.13 14.32 7.91
CA GLN A 224 9.18 14.44 6.46
C GLN A 224 10.61 14.67 5.95
N ARG A 225 11.36 15.59 6.60
CA ARG A 225 12.78 15.84 6.27
C ARG A 225 13.65 14.59 6.43
N ASN A 226 13.35 13.75 7.42
CA ASN A 226 14.07 12.49 7.61
C ASN A 226 13.81 11.47 6.50
N LEU A 227 12.68 11.57 5.80
CA LEU A 227 12.31 10.69 4.68
C LEU A 227 12.91 11.14 3.35
N GLN A 228 13.37 12.39 3.25
CA GLN A 228 13.93 12.91 2.01
C GLN A 228 15.21 12.19 1.59
N GLU A 229 15.39 12.04 0.29
CA GLU A 229 16.65 11.68 -0.35
C GLU A 229 17.24 12.91 -1.03
N PRO A 230 17.90 13.78 -0.25
CA PRO A 230 18.49 15.01 -0.78
C PRO A 230 19.59 14.64 -1.79
N ASN A 231 19.78 15.49 -2.78
CA ASN A 231 20.78 15.32 -3.84
C ASN A 231 20.46 14.20 -4.86
N THR A 232 19.24 13.71 -4.91
CA THR A 232 18.82 12.83 -6.01
C THR A 232 18.89 13.61 -7.32
N ARG A 233 19.55 13.03 -8.32
CA ARG A 233 19.66 13.65 -9.63
C ARG A 233 18.34 13.56 -10.39
N ALA A 234 18.04 14.58 -11.22
CA ALA A 234 16.80 14.66 -11.99
C ALA A 234 16.53 13.42 -12.85
N GLU A 235 17.57 12.85 -13.48
CA GLU A 235 17.44 11.63 -14.29
C GLU A 235 17.03 10.40 -13.47
N ILE A 236 17.40 10.33 -12.20
CA ILE A 236 16.93 9.25 -11.30
C ILE A 236 15.45 9.43 -10.99
N VAL A 237 15.02 10.67 -10.74
CA VAL A 237 13.60 10.98 -10.51
C VAL A 237 12.75 10.58 -11.72
N LEU A 238 13.20 10.98 -12.93
CA LEU A 238 12.52 10.62 -14.18
C LEU A 238 12.46 9.11 -14.39
N ALA A 239 13.56 8.40 -14.10
CA ALA A 239 13.59 6.94 -14.18
C ALA A 239 12.64 6.29 -13.16
N CYS A 240 12.56 6.81 -11.91
CA CYS A 240 11.59 6.34 -10.90
C CYS A 240 10.15 6.54 -11.38
N GLN A 241 9.82 7.72 -11.92
CA GLN A 241 8.51 8.02 -12.48
C GLN A 241 8.14 7.05 -13.61
N ALA A 242 9.07 6.80 -14.52
CA ALA A 242 8.86 5.89 -15.64
C ALA A 242 8.66 4.44 -15.17
N ALA A 243 9.52 3.96 -14.28
CA ALA A 243 9.45 2.61 -13.76
C ALA A 243 8.16 2.38 -12.93
N TYR A 244 7.80 3.33 -12.08
CA TYR A 244 6.57 3.23 -11.29
C TYR A 244 5.32 3.20 -12.17
N LYS A 245 5.23 4.05 -13.20
CA LYS A 245 4.15 3.99 -14.20
C LYS A 245 4.10 2.64 -14.90
N GLY A 246 5.25 2.08 -15.25
CA GLY A 246 5.32 0.74 -15.86
C GLY A 246 4.85 -0.36 -14.91
N LEU A 247 5.17 -0.29 -13.62
CA LEU A 247 4.68 -1.21 -12.61
C LEU A 247 3.16 -1.09 -12.40
N VAL A 248 2.62 0.13 -12.43
CA VAL A 248 1.17 0.36 -12.34
C VAL A 248 0.43 -0.23 -13.54
N GLU A 249 0.93 -0.03 -14.77
CA GLU A 249 0.33 -0.64 -15.97
C GLU A 249 0.41 -2.16 -15.93
N HIS A 250 1.53 -2.73 -15.46
CA HIS A 250 1.63 -4.18 -15.23
C HIS A 250 0.56 -4.67 -14.23
N THR A 251 0.42 -3.98 -13.09
CA THR A 251 -0.61 -4.29 -12.09
C THR A 251 -2.02 -4.21 -12.67
N ASP A 252 -2.31 -3.23 -13.55
CA ASP A 252 -3.59 -3.14 -14.24
C ASP A 252 -3.87 -4.38 -15.10
N GLY A 253 -2.87 -4.90 -15.80
CA GLY A 253 -2.98 -6.16 -16.54
C GLY A 253 -3.35 -7.35 -15.64
N LEU A 254 -2.78 -7.41 -14.43
CA LEU A 254 -3.09 -8.44 -13.44
C LEU A 254 -4.52 -8.30 -12.88
N ILE A 255 -5.01 -7.07 -12.67
CA ILE A 255 -6.41 -6.80 -12.30
C ILE A 255 -7.35 -7.35 -13.37
N GLY A 256 -7.04 -7.10 -14.65
CA GLY A 256 -7.82 -7.63 -15.77
C GLY A 256 -7.89 -9.16 -15.79
N ARG A 257 -6.75 -9.84 -15.59
CA ARG A 257 -6.69 -11.30 -15.48
C ARG A 257 -7.54 -11.84 -14.33
N ALA A 258 -7.36 -11.26 -13.13
CA ALA A 258 -8.11 -11.66 -11.94
C ALA A 258 -9.62 -11.48 -12.13
N ARG A 259 -10.04 -10.34 -12.70
CA ARG A 259 -11.45 -10.07 -12.98
C ARG A 259 -12.04 -11.06 -13.97
N ALA A 260 -11.37 -11.31 -15.09
CA ALA A 260 -11.84 -12.23 -16.11
C ALA A 260 -11.99 -13.67 -15.57
N ALA A 261 -11.00 -14.13 -14.79
CA ALA A 261 -11.05 -15.47 -14.18
C ALA A 261 -12.18 -15.57 -13.15
N PHE A 262 -12.39 -14.53 -12.32
CA PHE A 262 -13.44 -14.49 -11.32
C PHE A 262 -14.85 -14.41 -11.94
N ASP A 263 -15.02 -13.66 -13.03
CA ASP A 263 -16.30 -13.58 -13.75
C ASP A 263 -16.70 -14.95 -14.32
N VAL A 264 -15.76 -15.69 -14.92
CA VAL A 264 -16.01 -17.07 -15.39
C VAL A 264 -16.35 -17.99 -14.22
N PHE A 265 -15.63 -17.88 -13.11
CA PHE A 265 -15.87 -18.69 -11.92
C PHE A 265 -17.28 -18.49 -11.35
N THR A 266 -17.71 -17.26 -11.16
CA THR A 266 -19.03 -16.93 -10.59
C THR A 266 -20.18 -17.25 -11.55
N GLN A 267 -19.99 -17.05 -12.86
CA GLN A 267 -20.95 -17.46 -13.89
C GLN A 267 -21.18 -18.97 -13.86
N ASN A 268 -20.12 -19.78 -13.81
CA ASN A 268 -20.22 -21.24 -13.76
C ASN A 268 -20.91 -21.74 -12.49
N ARG A 269 -20.81 -21.00 -11.38
CA ARG A 269 -21.47 -21.32 -10.12
C ARG A 269 -22.91 -20.77 -10.02
N GLY A 270 -23.25 -19.80 -10.86
CA GLY A 270 -24.52 -19.06 -10.78
C GLY A 270 -24.67 -18.25 -9.48
N THR A 271 -23.56 -17.76 -8.92
CA THR A 271 -23.53 -16.99 -7.67
C THR A 271 -23.43 -15.48 -7.96
N PRO A 272 -24.05 -14.63 -7.09
CA PRO A 272 -23.74 -13.20 -7.11
C PRO A 272 -22.25 -12.96 -6.89
N ALA A 273 -21.69 -11.91 -7.46
CA ALA A 273 -20.26 -11.59 -7.40
C ALA A 273 -20.03 -10.20 -6.83
N LEU A 274 -18.99 -10.04 -5.99
CA LEU A 274 -18.42 -8.76 -5.62
C LEU A 274 -16.92 -8.80 -5.91
N PHE A 275 -16.45 -7.88 -6.75
CA PHE A 275 -15.02 -7.67 -6.99
C PHE A 275 -14.61 -6.33 -6.42
N GLY A 276 -13.57 -6.32 -5.58
CA GLY A 276 -12.98 -5.11 -5.02
C GLY A 276 -11.52 -4.97 -5.43
N TYR A 277 -11.11 -3.77 -5.85
CA TYR A 277 -9.71 -3.39 -6.03
C TYR A 277 -9.33 -2.28 -5.08
N LEU A 278 -8.21 -2.44 -4.38
CA LEU A 278 -7.67 -1.44 -3.44
C LEU A 278 -6.16 -1.62 -3.26
N SER A 279 -5.52 -0.59 -2.66
CA SER A 279 -4.13 -0.66 -2.19
C SER A 279 -4.05 -0.41 -0.69
N ASP A 280 -2.97 -0.87 -0.05
CA ASP A 280 -2.75 -0.65 1.38
C ASP A 280 -2.28 0.79 1.70
N HIS A 281 -1.50 1.40 0.82
CA HIS A 281 -1.05 2.80 0.84
C HIS A 281 -0.55 3.18 -0.55
N GLY A 282 -0.13 4.44 -0.73
CA GLY A 282 0.45 4.93 -1.97
C GLY A 282 1.97 5.03 -1.96
N ASP A 283 2.51 5.80 -2.92
CA ASP A 283 3.94 6.09 -3.10
C ASP A 283 4.13 7.55 -3.55
N THR A 284 5.06 8.25 -2.94
CA THR A 284 5.38 9.65 -3.28
C THR A 284 6.17 9.79 -4.57
N VAL A 285 6.94 8.78 -4.95
CA VAL A 285 7.75 8.69 -6.20
C VAL A 285 8.53 9.98 -6.48
N GLY A 286 9.19 10.54 -5.47
CA GLY A 286 10.04 11.73 -5.57
C GLY A 286 9.36 13.06 -5.28
N GLU A 287 8.05 13.13 -4.99
CA GLU A 287 7.45 14.37 -4.50
C GLU A 287 8.03 14.76 -3.15
N HIS A 288 8.21 16.07 -2.95
CA HIS A 288 8.87 16.66 -1.78
C HIS A 288 10.24 16.03 -1.48
N GLY A 289 10.91 15.46 -2.50
CA GLY A 289 12.18 14.74 -2.36
C GLY A 289 12.06 13.40 -1.64
N ILE A 290 10.83 12.87 -1.47
CA ILE A 290 10.52 11.64 -0.73
C ILE A 290 10.20 10.51 -1.72
N TYR A 291 10.67 9.29 -1.41
CA TYR A 291 10.38 8.08 -2.17
C TYR A 291 9.71 7.05 -1.27
N GLY A 292 8.75 6.35 -1.83
CA GLY A 292 7.96 5.38 -1.10
C GLY A 292 6.85 6.04 -0.26
N LYS A 293 6.79 5.73 1.01
CA LYS A 293 5.67 5.94 1.92
C LYS A 293 6.10 6.59 3.24
N LYS A 294 5.27 6.48 4.29
CA LYS A 294 5.44 7.07 5.63
C LYS A 294 5.24 8.57 5.72
N SER A 295 4.98 9.28 4.63
CA SER A 295 4.49 10.65 4.66
C SER A 295 2.96 10.66 4.65
N PHE A 296 2.37 11.83 4.95
CA PHE A 296 0.92 12.01 4.83
C PHE A 296 0.50 12.80 3.59
N PHE A 297 1.41 12.99 2.63
CA PHE A 297 1.06 13.57 1.35
C PHE A 297 0.10 12.68 0.57
N GLU A 298 -0.76 13.29 -0.26
CA GLU A 298 -1.82 12.60 -1.00
C GLU A 298 -1.34 11.35 -1.72
N LYS A 299 -0.16 11.38 -2.34
CA LYS A 299 0.39 10.23 -3.04
C LYS A 299 0.82 9.08 -2.12
N SER A 300 1.02 9.33 -0.82
CA SER A 300 1.36 8.32 0.16
C SER A 300 0.14 7.74 0.90
N VAL A 301 -0.86 8.59 1.22
CA VAL A 301 -1.99 8.17 2.07
C VAL A 301 -3.27 7.88 1.32
N ARG A 302 -3.49 8.51 0.16
CA ARG A 302 -4.66 8.22 -0.66
C ARG A 302 -4.43 6.95 -1.47
N ILE A 303 -5.46 6.12 -1.53
CA ILE A 303 -5.43 4.82 -2.19
C ILE A 303 -6.54 4.69 -3.23
N PRO A 304 -6.35 3.90 -4.31
CA PRO A 304 -7.45 3.47 -5.13
C PRO A 304 -8.36 2.56 -4.32
N MET A 305 -9.67 2.73 -4.45
CA MET A 305 -10.69 1.84 -3.91
C MET A 305 -11.89 1.82 -4.85
N VAL A 306 -12.19 0.65 -5.38
CA VAL A 306 -13.26 0.45 -6.35
C VAL A 306 -13.94 -0.89 -6.09
N PHE A 307 -15.26 -0.92 -6.12
CA PHE A 307 -16.05 -2.15 -6.05
C PHE A 307 -16.99 -2.24 -7.26
N ALA A 308 -17.11 -3.43 -7.83
CA ALA A 308 -18.06 -3.72 -8.90
C ALA A 308 -18.64 -5.11 -8.74
N GLY A 309 -19.87 -5.33 -9.18
CA GLY A 309 -20.52 -6.63 -9.09
C GLY A 309 -22.03 -6.56 -8.90
N SER A 310 -22.61 -7.66 -8.48
CA SER A 310 -24.05 -7.80 -8.35
C SER A 310 -24.63 -6.88 -7.27
N GLY A 311 -25.42 -5.89 -7.66
CA GLY A 311 -26.02 -4.93 -6.75
C GLY A 311 -25.19 -3.68 -6.46
N VAL A 312 -23.96 -3.58 -6.98
CA VAL A 312 -23.14 -2.36 -6.89
C VAL A 312 -23.60 -1.34 -7.92
N ALA A 313 -23.77 -0.09 -7.51
CA ALA A 313 -24.11 1.01 -8.38
C ALA A 313 -23.00 1.29 -9.40
N ALA A 314 -23.32 1.23 -10.70
CA ALA A 314 -22.35 1.43 -11.76
C ALA A 314 -22.10 2.91 -12.02
N GLY A 315 -20.84 3.27 -12.35
CA GLY A 315 -20.42 4.61 -12.71
C GLY A 315 -20.49 5.63 -11.57
N GLN A 316 -20.66 5.17 -10.33
CA GLN A 316 -20.71 6.06 -9.17
C GLN A 316 -19.30 6.48 -8.73
N ARG A 317 -19.15 7.79 -8.44
CA ARG A 317 -17.90 8.35 -7.92
C ARG A 317 -18.16 9.04 -6.60
N ILE A 318 -17.45 8.59 -5.55
CA ILE A 318 -17.58 9.09 -4.19
C ILE A 318 -16.38 9.98 -3.88
N THR A 319 -16.65 11.25 -3.60
CA THR A 319 -15.64 12.26 -3.23
C THR A 319 -15.56 12.51 -1.73
N ALA A 320 -16.54 12.04 -0.96
CA ALA A 320 -16.51 12.06 0.48
C ALA A 320 -15.37 11.16 1.01
N PRO A 321 -14.65 11.57 2.08
CA PRO A 321 -13.56 10.78 2.63
C PRO A 321 -14.03 9.44 3.21
N VAL A 322 -13.37 8.35 2.80
CA VAL A 322 -13.56 7.00 3.36
C VAL A 322 -12.22 6.41 3.78
N SER A 323 -12.24 5.40 4.63
CA SER A 323 -11.04 4.78 5.18
C SER A 323 -10.90 3.32 4.74
N LEU A 324 -9.67 2.83 4.63
CA LEU A 324 -9.41 1.40 4.47
C LEU A 324 -9.94 0.57 5.64
N LEU A 325 -10.18 1.19 6.82
CA LEU A 325 -10.86 0.58 7.98
C LEU A 325 -12.29 0.12 7.65
N ASP A 326 -12.91 0.73 6.65
CA ASP A 326 -14.29 0.45 6.25
C ASP A 326 -14.44 -0.88 5.51
N LEU A 327 -13.32 -1.46 5.04
CA LEU A 327 -13.36 -2.69 4.25
C LEU A 327 -13.96 -3.86 5.03
N GLY A 328 -13.48 -4.12 6.24
CA GLY A 328 -13.96 -5.23 7.07
C GLY A 328 -15.46 -5.15 7.36
N PRO A 329 -15.96 -4.03 7.94
CA PRO A 329 -17.38 -3.80 8.13
C PRO A 329 -18.21 -3.95 6.84
N THR A 330 -17.70 -3.43 5.70
CA THR A 330 -18.39 -3.52 4.41
C THR A 330 -18.51 -4.96 3.92
N VAL A 331 -17.45 -5.75 4.01
CA VAL A 331 -17.45 -7.15 3.56
C VAL A 331 -18.37 -8.01 4.43
N CYS A 332 -18.33 -7.83 5.75
CA CYS A 332 -19.25 -8.53 6.67
C CYS A 332 -20.71 -8.20 6.36
N ASP A 333 -21.06 -6.93 6.24
CA ASP A 333 -22.40 -6.46 5.95
C ASP A 333 -22.89 -6.95 4.58
N TRP A 334 -22.04 -6.83 3.53
CA TRP A 334 -22.36 -7.32 2.19
C TRP A 334 -22.69 -8.82 2.15
N ALA A 335 -21.99 -9.60 2.95
CA ALA A 335 -22.18 -11.05 3.04
C ALA A 335 -23.30 -11.46 4.01
N GLY A 336 -23.84 -10.55 4.82
CA GLY A 336 -24.74 -10.85 5.92
C GLY A 336 -24.08 -11.64 7.05
N ALA A 337 -22.76 -11.46 7.24
CA ALA A 337 -22.01 -12.04 8.36
C ALA A 337 -22.17 -11.18 9.62
N ASP A 338 -21.84 -11.75 10.78
CA ASP A 338 -21.82 -11.00 12.03
C ASP A 338 -20.80 -9.84 11.95
N PRO A 339 -21.13 -8.66 12.50
CA PRO A 339 -20.24 -7.52 12.48
C PRO A 339 -18.98 -7.76 13.33
N LEU A 340 -17.89 -7.08 12.99
CA LEU A 340 -16.73 -6.98 13.86
C LEU A 340 -17.10 -6.28 15.19
N PRO A 341 -16.49 -6.67 16.31
CA PRO A 341 -16.73 -5.99 17.57
C PRO A 341 -16.07 -4.59 17.54
N ASP A 342 -16.87 -3.55 17.72
CA ASP A 342 -16.45 -2.16 17.95
C ASP A 342 -15.42 -1.63 16.94
N PRO A 343 -15.65 -1.75 15.61
CA PRO A 343 -14.68 -1.31 14.62
C PRO A 343 -14.62 0.23 14.54
N ASP A 344 -13.45 0.78 14.24
CA ASP A 344 -13.30 2.22 13.92
C ASP A 344 -13.79 2.56 12.50
N GLY A 345 -13.90 1.56 11.64
CA GLY A 345 -14.48 1.66 10.30
C GLY A 345 -16.00 1.50 10.31
N GLN A 346 -16.63 1.86 9.20
CA GLN A 346 -18.07 1.71 8.99
C GLN A 346 -18.39 0.98 7.69
N SER A 347 -19.56 0.35 7.60
CA SER A 347 -20.01 -0.28 6.36
C SER A 347 -20.29 0.78 5.27
N LEU A 348 -19.83 0.49 4.06
CA LEU A 348 -20.09 1.27 2.85
C LEU A 348 -21.19 0.62 1.98
N VAL A 349 -21.88 -0.40 2.44
CA VAL A 349 -22.88 -1.16 1.66
C VAL A 349 -23.99 -0.26 1.12
N ALA A 350 -24.52 0.66 1.92
CA ALA A 350 -25.54 1.62 1.47
C ALA A 350 -24.99 2.50 0.31
N VAL A 351 -23.74 2.93 0.43
CA VAL A 351 -23.06 3.72 -0.63
C VAL A 351 -22.86 2.86 -1.89
N LEU A 352 -22.46 1.61 -1.74
CA LEU A 352 -22.31 0.68 -2.87
C LEU A 352 -23.66 0.41 -3.57
N HIS A 353 -24.78 0.52 -2.86
CA HIS A 353 -26.12 0.42 -3.44
C HIS A 353 -26.65 1.74 -4.03
N GLY A 354 -25.84 2.81 -4.06
CA GLY A 354 -26.16 4.08 -4.72
C GLY A 354 -26.57 5.20 -3.77
N GLU A 355 -26.48 5.02 -2.44
CA GLU A 355 -26.73 6.11 -1.49
C GLU A 355 -25.53 7.08 -1.43
N SER A 356 -25.76 8.26 -0.85
CA SER A 356 -24.72 9.25 -0.61
C SER A 356 -23.81 8.82 0.53
N ALA A 357 -22.52 9.06 0.40
CA ALA A 357 -21.59 8.95 1.52
C ALA A 357 -21.67 10.17 2.44
N ASP A 358 -21.29 10.00 3.71
CA ASP A 358 -21.23 11.08 4.68
C ASP A 358 -20.09 12.07 4.32
N ALA A 359 -20.48 13.27 3.87
CA ALA A 359 -19.55 14.31 3.47
C ALA A 359 -18.87 15.01 4.68
N ASP A 360 -19.49 14.96 5.86
CA ASP A 360 -18.99 15.59 7.08
C ASP A 360 -18.05 14.66 7.89
N ARG A 361 -17.80 13.45 7.37
CA ARG A 361 -16.89 12.50 8.00
C ARG A 361 -15.44 12.99 7.97
N THR A 362 -14.74 12.81 9.10
CA THR A 362 -13.29 12.96 9.17
C THR A 362 -12.63 11.59 9.18
N VAL A 363 -11.72 11.34 8.25
CA VAL A 363 -10.87 10.15 8.25
C VAL A 363 -9.47 10.49 8.73
N TRP A 364 -8.81 9.51 9.37
CA TRP A 364 -7.53 9.68 10.01
C TRP A 364 -6.51 8.68 9.48
N SER A 365 -5.27 9.14 9.41
CA SER A 365 -4.09 8.30 9.18
C SER A 365 -3.04 8.63 10.23
N GLU A 366 -2.29 7.63 10.71
CA GLU A 366 -1.37 7.80 11.81
C GLU A 366 -0.13 6.94 11.66
N ILE A 367 0.99 7.43 12.17
CA ILE A 367 2.26 6.70 12.19
C ILE A 367 3.06 7.03 13.44
N VAL A 368 3.75 6.04 13.97
CA VAL A 368 4.79 6.22 14.98
C VAL A 368 6.13 5.91 14.34
N ASP A 369 7.04 6.85 14.35
CA ASP A 369 8.35 6.70 13.73
C ASP A 369 9.48 7.14 14.69
N LYS A 370 10.70 6.71 14.37
CA LYS A 370 11.89 7.04 15.12
C LYS A 370 12.58 8.25 14.49
N LEU A 371 12.85 9.27 15.30
CA LEU A 371 13.56 10.47 14.83
C LEU A 371 15.07 10.25 14.78
N PRO A 372 15.80 10.90 13.84
CA PRO A 372 17.25 10.78 13.71
C PRO A 372 18.02 11.17 14.97
N GLN A 373 17.54 12.20 15.68
CA GLN A 373 18.11 12.68 16.95
C GLN A 373 17.77 11.77 18.15
N GLY A 374 17.09 10.66 17.90
CA GLY A 374 16.62 9.73 18.93
C GLY A 374 15.22 10.05 19.45
N GLY A 375 14.59 9.04 20.05
CA GLY A 375 13.20 9.12 20.51
C GLY A 375 12.21 8.74 19.41
N TRP A 376 10.95 8.59 19.82
CA TRP A 376 9.82 8.29 18.97
C TRP A 376 8.95 9.53 18.78
N THR A 377 8.29 9.64 17.67
CA THR A 377 7.27 10.66 17.43
C THR A 377 6.01 10.01 16.90
N TYR A 378 4.87 10.52 17.33
CA TYR A 378 3.58 10.23 16.74
C TYR A 378 3.23 11.36 15.77
N SER A 379 2.83 10.99 14.59
CA SER A 379 2.34 11.93 13.60
C SER A 379 0.98 11.43 13.09
N CYS A 380 0.08 12.35 12.78
CA CYS A 380 -1.21 11.98 12.20
C CYS A 380 -1.68 13.00 11.17
N MET A 381 -2.60 12.52 10.35
CA MET A 381 -3.30 13.28 9.32
C MET A 381 -4.81 13.16 9.58
N ALA A 382 -5.52 14.27 9.44
CA ALA A 382 -6.97 14.34 9.36
C ALA A 382 -7.39 14.81 7.96
N ARG A 383 -8.38 14.16 7.37
CA ARG A 383 -9.01 14.58 6.11
C ARG A 383 -10.49 14.81 6.36
N HIS A 384 -10.93 16.06 6.17
CA HIS A 384 -12.32 16.48 6.34
C HIS A 384 -12.74 17.41 5.19
N GLY A 385 -13.81 17.08 4.50
CA GLY A 385 -14.24 17.86 3.34
C GLY A 385 -13.12 18.00 2.30
N GLN A 386 -12.63 19.21 2.04
CA GLN A 386 -11.51 19.50 1.13
C GLN A 386 -10.18 19.70 1.90
N GLN A 387 -10.26 19.86 3.21
CA GLN A 387 -9.11 20.17 4.04
C GLN A 387 -8.39 18.90 4.49
N LYS A 388 -7.07 18.99 4.51
CA LYS A 388 -6.19 17.99 5.07
C LYS A 388 -5.21 18.64 6.04
N PHE A 389 -5.24 18.17 7.28
CA PHE A 389 -4.36 18.61 8.35
C PHE A 389 -3.32 17.54 8.66
N ILE A 390 -2.07 17.94 8.86
CA ILE A 390 -0.97 17.05 9.27
C ILE A 390 -0.28 17.65 10.48
N THR A 391 -0.03 16.84 11.51
CA THR A 391 0.74 17.22 12.68
C THR A 391 1.75 16.15 13.06
N CYS A 392 2.89 16.60 13.63
CA CYS A 392 3.93 15.77 14.20
C CYS A 392 4.15 16.20 15.66
N HIS A 393 3.93 15.28 16.60
CA HIS A 393 3.91 15.59 18.03
C HIS A 393 5.16 16.31 18.56
N ARG A 394 6.33 16.06 17.96
CA ARG A 394 7.58 16.71 18.40
C ARG A 394 7.98 17.91 17.54
N ASP A 395 7.11 18.32 16.64
CA ASP A 395 7.35 19.43 15.71
C ASP A 395 6.04 20.17 15.42
N GLU A 396 5.36 20.60 16.47
CA GLU A 396 4.06 21.28 16.39
C GLU A 396 4.10 22.61 15.65
N ILE A 397 5.27 23.26 15.63
CA ILE A 397 5.47 24.53 14.91
C ILE A 397 5.37 24.35 13.37
N HIS A 398 5.45 23.13 12.90
CA HIS A 398 5.30 22.77 11.49
C HIS A 398 4.00 22.02 11.22
N ASN A 399 2.90 22.40 11.91
CA ASN A 399 1.57 21.96 11.51
C ASN A 399 1.30 22.37 10.06
N GLN A 400 0.62 21.51 9.33
CA GLN A 400 0.34 21.70 7.92
C GLN A 400 -1.16 21.59 7.69
N LEU A 401 -1.70 22.52 6.92
CA LEU A 401 -3.09 22.53 6.47
C LEU A 401 -3.12 22.77 4.97
N PHE A 402 -3.79 21.90 4.23
CA PHE A 402 -3.90 21.98 2.78
C PHE A 402 -5.35 21.91 2.34
N ASP A 403 -5.67 22.60 1.25
CA ASP A 403 -6.85 22.34 0.43
C ASP A 403 -6.43 21.41 -0.72
N VAL A 404 -6.63 20.11 -0.56
CA VAL A 404 -6.12 19.11 -1.52
C VAL A 404 -6.92 19.05 -2.84
N ILE A 405 -7.96 19.85 -2.97
CA ILE A 405 -8.70 20.03 -4.23
C ILE A 405 -8.13 21.21 -5.03
N ALA A 406 -7.89 22.34 -4.34
CA ALA A 406 -7.31 23.52 -4.97
C ALA A 406 -5.78 23.39 -5.17
N ASP A 407 -5.10 22.68 -4.27
CA ASP A 407 -3.65 22.44 -4.27
C ASP A 407 -3.36 20.92 -4.14
N PRO A 408 -3.57 20.14 -5.20
CA PRO A 408 -3.40 18.69 -5.16
C PRO A 408 -1.95 18.22 -5.03
N ASP A 409 -0.97 19.10 -5.23
CA ASP A 409 0.46 18.84 -5.05
C ASP A 409 0.96 19.31 -3.67
N GLU A 410 0.06 19.84 -2.82
CA GLU A 410 0.33 20.23 -1.43
C GLU A 410 1.54 21.17 -1.29
N THR A 411 1.59 22.18 -2.15
CA THR A 411 2.69 23.15 -2.24
C THR A 411 2.53 24.30 -1.27
N THR A 412 1.30 24.60 -0.83
CA THR A 412 0.95 25.77 -0.03
C THR A 412 0.39 25.38 1.32
N ASN A 413 1.20 25.51 2.37
CA ASN A 413 0.74 25.32 3.74
C ASN A 413 -0.13 26.49 4.20
N LEU A 414 -1.39 26.24 4.49
CA LEU A 414 -2.39 27.22 4.93
C LEU A 414 -2.44 27.39 6.44
N ALA A 415 -1.65 26.67 7.22
CA ALA A 415 -1.75 26.62 8.69
C ALA A 415 -1.65 28.03 9.34
N ASP A 416 -0.75 28.88 8.87
CA ASP A 416 -0.58 30.24 9.37
C ASP A 416 -1.68 31.19 8.87
N ALA A 417 -2.23 30.92 7.69
CA ALA A 417 -3.33 31.73 7.10
C ALA A 417 -4.70 31.38 7.69
N GLN A 418 -4.85 30.16 8.25
CA GLN A 418 -6.09 29.64 8.83
C GLN A 418 -5.84 29.11 10.24
N PRO A 419 -5.48 29.99 11.22
CA PRO A 419 -5.05 29.57 12.54
C PRO A 419 -6.17 28.91 13.38
N ASP A 420 -7.40 29.34 13.25
CA ASP A 420 -8.54 28.80 14.01
C ASP A 420 -8.87 27.38 13.56
N GLU A 421 -8.86 27.10 12.28
CA GLU A 421 -9.07 25.75 11.72
C GLU A 421 -7.90 24.83 12.07
N THR A 422 -6.68 25.33 11.94
CA THR A 422 -5.46 24.62 12.35
C THR A 422 -5.53 24.22 13.83
N ALA A 423 -5.94 25.13 14.71
CA ALA A 423 -6.10 24.87 16.14
C ALA A 423 -7.22 23.85 16.42
N ALA A 424 -8.33 23.91 15.69
CA ALA A 424 -9.42 22.95 15.83
C ALA A 424 -8.98 21.51 15.46
N PHE A 425 -8.26 21.34 14.35
CA PHE A 425 -7.70 20.05 13.94
C PHE A 425 -6.63 19.56 14.94
N ALA A 426 -5.73 20.43 15.40
CA ALA A 426 -4.71 20.08 16.37
C ALA A 426 -5.33 19.61 17.69
N ALA A 427 -6.38 20.29 18.17
CA ALA A 427 -7.13 19.88 19.35
C ALA A 427 -7.87 18.53 19.14
N ALA A 428 -8.39 18.26 17.97
CA ALA A 428 -9.00 16.97 17.63
C ALA A 428 -7.95 15.84 17.62
N ALA A 429 -6.79 16.07 17.01
CA ALA A 429 -5.67 15.13 17.01
C ALA A 429 -5.17 14.81 18.42
N ALA A 430 -5.02 15.82 19.28
CA ALA A 430 -4.58 15.63 20.66
C ALA A 430 -5.56 14.83 21.54
N ARG A 431 -6.85 14.86 21.21
CA ARG A 431 -7.86 14.04 21.92
C ARG A 431 -7.92 12.60 21.44
N ARG A 432 -7.41 12.31 20.24
CA ARG A 432 -7.53 11.02 19.60
C ARG A 432 -6.63 9.95 20.22
N VAL A 433 -5.42 10.31 20.56
CA VAL A 433 -4.38 9.37 21.01
C VAL A 433 -3.65 9.89 22.22
N ASP A 434 -3.43 9.05 23.22
CA ASP A 434 -2.43 9.28 24.26
C ASP A 434 -1.03 9.03 23.69
N LEU A 435 -0.34 10.13 23.37
CA LEU A 435 0.98 10.12 22.76
C LEU A 435 2.03 9.41 23.62
N SER A 436 1.93 9.57 24.94
CA SER A 436 2.86 8.93 25.88
C SER A 436 2.65 7.41 25.93
N ALA A 437 1.38 6.99 25.89
CA ALA A 437 1.03 5.57 25.83
C ALA A 437 1.48 4.94 24.51
N ALA A 438 1.29 5.60 23.37
CA ALA A 438 1.72 5.14 22.06
C ALA A 438 3.25 4.99 22.00
N GLU A 439 4.02 5.97 22.47
CA GLU A 439 5.48 5.88 22.55
C GLU A 439 5.95 4.76 23.49
N ALA A 440 5.33 4.60 24.65
CA ALA A 440 5.67 3.55 25.60
C ALA A 440 5.40 2.15 25.01
N LEU A 441 4.28 1.99 24.31
CA LEU A 441 3.91 0.74 23.63
C LEU A 441 4.96 0.42 22.56
N GLN A 442 5.33 1.39 21.74
CA GLN A 442 6.32 1.19 20.67
C GLN A 442 7.72 0.86 21.22
N LYS A 443 8.14 1.47 22.33
CA LYS A 443 9.39 1.09 23.00
C LYS A 443 9.36 -0.37 23.47
N ARG A 444 8.24 -0.84 24.01
CA ARG A 444 8.08 -2.24 24.42
C ARG A 444 8.13 -3.18 23.22
N HIS A 445 7.45 -2.85 22.12
CA HIS A 445 7.46 -3.65 20.89
C HIS A 445 8.88 -3.74 20.30
N ALA A 446 9.59 -2.62 20.22
CA ALA A 446 10.98 -2.60 19.74
C ALA A 446 11.91 -3.45 20.61
N ALA A 447 11.74 -3.40 21.94
CA ALA A 447 12.51 -4.23 22.85
C ALA A 447 12.17 -5.73 22.70
N ALA A 448 10.89 -6.08 22.55
CA ALA A 448 10.46 -7.44 22.30
C ALA A 448 10.99 -7.97 20.96
N ALA A 449 10.88 -7.19 19.88
CA ALA A 449 11.41 -7.54 18.56
C ALA A 449 12.92 -7.81 18.61
N ALA A 450 13.68 -7.03 19.39
CA ALA A 450 15.11 -7.25 19.57
C ALA A 450 15.44 -8.59 20.27
N VAL A 451 14.62 -9.03 21.22
CA VAL A 451 14.75 -10.35 21.87
C VAL A 451 14.42 -11.46 20.89
N LEU A 452 13.32 -11.32 20.16
CA LEU A 452 12.89 -12.30 19.15
C LEU A 452 13.92 -12.44 18.03
N ALA A 453 14.49 -11.33 17.54
CA ALA A 453 15.57 -11.35 16.56
C ALA A 453 16.82 -12.10 17.07
N LYS A 454 17.23 -11.90 18.34
CA LYS A 454 18.33 -12.66 18.94
C LYS A 454 18.04 -14.15 19.05
N ALA A 455 16.82 -14.51 19.42
CA ALA A 455 16.40 -15.90 19.49
C ALA A 455 16.41 -16.55 18.11
N GLU A 456 15.90 -15.86 17.10
CA GLU A 456 15.86 -16.32 15.71
C GLU A 456 17.28 -16.55 15.16
N ILE A 457 18.22 -15.64 15.42
CA ILE A 457 19.65 -15.84 15.09
C ILE A 457 20.22 -17.06 15.78
N ALA A 458 19.95 -17.23 17.08
CA ALA A 458 20.52 -18.32 17.90
C ALA A 458 19.96 -19.70 17.50
N THR A 459 18.71 -19.77 17.08
CA THR A 459 18.04 -21.03 16.70
C THR A 459 18.18 -21.36 15.22
N GLY A 460 18.74 -20.46 14.42
CA GLY A 460 18.89 -20.65 12.97
C GLY A 460 17.55 -20.68 12.26
N GLY A 461 16.59 -19.87 12.68
CA GLY A 461 15.28 -19.75 12.04
C GLY A 461 15.42 -19.61 10.52
N ASP A 462 14.88 -20.57 9.79
CA ASP A 462 14.99 -20.64 8.34
C ASP A 462 13.67 -20.27 7.69
N ASP A 463 13.63 -19.08 7.12
CA ASP A 463 12.47 -18.61 6.38
C ASP A 463 12.48 -19.05 4.89
N ARG A 464 13.49 -19.85 4.50
CA ARG A 464 13.71 -20.28 3.11
C ARG A 464 12.59 -21.14 2.55
N GLU A 465 11.81 -21.82 3.38
CA GLU A 465 10.66 -22.60 2.91
C GLU A 465 9.64 -21.75 2.15
N ARG A 466 9.51 -20.46 2.48
CA ARG A 466 8.59 -19.53 1.78
C ARG A 466 9.09 -19.11 0.42
N TYR A 467 10.39 -19.21 0.18
CA TYR A 467 11.04 -18.83 -1.08
C TYR A 467 11.35 -20.02 -1.98
N ARG A 468 11.10 -21.24 -1.52
CA ARG A 468 11.49 -22.47 -2.23
C ARG A 468 10.91 -22.56 -3.65
N ASP A 469 9.69 -22.09 -3.82
CA ASP A 469 8.93 -22.18 -5.08
C ASP A 469 8.97 -20.87 -5.89
N TYR A 470 9.88 -19.96 -5.56
CA TYR A 470 9.99 -18.68 -6.25
C TYR A 470 10.61 -18.83 -7.64
N PRO A 471 10.03 -18.23 -8.71
CA PRO A 471 10.52 -18.42 -10.07
C PRO A 471 11.94 -17.86 -10.25
N SER A 472 12.82 -18.66 -10.86
CA SER A 472 14.19 -18.26 -11.18
C SER A 472 14.32 -17.38 -12.45
N ALA A 473 13.22 -17.13 -13.13
CA ALA A 473 13.18 -16.41 -14.41
C ALA A 473 13.77 -14.98 -14.37
N ALA A 474 13.83 -14.38 -13.18
CA ALA A 474 14.44 -13.06 -12.99
C ALA A 474 15.95 -13.02 -13.29
N LYS A 475 16.63 -14.17 -13.36
CA LYS A 475 18.10 -14.25 -13.57
C LYS A 475 18.53 -14.03 -15.01
N GLU A 476 17.63 -14.26 -15.98
CA GLU A 476 17.98 -14.38 -17.41
C GLU A 476 17.50 -13.21 -18.28
N ALA A 477 16.68 -12.31 -17.73
CA ALA A 477 16.12 -11.22 -18.51
C ALA A 477 17.10 -10.05 -18.65
N PRO A 478 17.15 -9.38 -19.83
CA PRO A 478 17.96 -8.19 -20.03
C PRO A 478 17.50 -7.06 -19.10
N GLN A 479 18.45 -6.32 -18.55
CA GLN A 479 18.19 -5.25 -17.59
C GLN A 479 18.65 -3.91 -18.16
N TYR A 480 17.77 -2.92 -18.12
CA TYR A 480 18.03 -1.53 -18.50
C TYR A 480 17.85 -0.67 -17.26
N CYS A 481 18.94 -0.34 -16.58
CA CYS A 481 18.90 0.39 -15.32
C CYS A 481 19.64 1.71 -15.38
N VAL A 482 19.13 2.67 -14.64
CA VAL A 482 19.85 3.85 -14.21
C VAL A 482 20.17 3.67 -12.73
N THR A 483 21.44 3.79 -12.34
CA THR A 483 21.83 3.59 -10.95
C THR A 483 22.20 4.92 -10.29
N ASN A 484 21.73 5.12 -9.05
CA ASN A 484 22.21 6.19 -8.19
C ASN A 484 23.46 5.72 -7.43
N LEU A 485 24.62 5.85 -8.04
CA LEU A 485 25.89 5.36 -7.49
C LEU A 485 26.42 6.15 -6.27
N THR A 486 25.74 7.23 -5.86
CA THR A 486 26.20 8.06 -4.74
C THR A 486 25.91 7.47 -3.39
N SER A 487 24.93 6.54 -3.28
CA SER A 487 24.50 5.94 -2.03
C SER A 487 25.11 4.56 -1.71
N ALA A 488 25.78 3.92 -2.67
CA ALA A 488 26.36 2.58 -2.49
C ALA A 488 27.82 2.49 -2.98
N PRO A 489 28.80 3.01 -2.25
CA PRO A 489 30.20 2.83 -2.60
C PRO A 489 30.59 1.34 -2.55
N GLY A 490 31.01 0.79 -3.68
CA GLY A 490 31.50 -0.58 -3.81
C GLY A 490 30.59 -1.57 -4.55
N LYS A 491 29.42 -1.16 -5.02
CA LYS A 491 28.58 -1.97 -5.91
C LYS A 491 28.77 -1.52 -7.36
N SER A 492 29.88 -1.91 -7.98
CA SER A 492 30.07 -1.72 -9.42
C SER A 492 29.48 -2.90 -10.17
N GLN A 493 28.29 -2.74 -10.73
CA GLN A 493 27.81 -3.62 -11.80
C GLN A 493 27.61 -2.78 -13.06
N THR A 494 28.13 -3.27 -14.18
CA THR A 494 27.97 -2.65 -15.50
C THR A 494 26.56 -2.91 -16.00
N TYR A 495 25.77 -1.85 -16.07
CA TYR A 495 24.45 -1.85 -16.72
C TYR A 495 24.55 -1.11 -18.05
N GLU A 496 23.90 -1.60 -19.09
CA GLU A 496 23.79 -0.85 -20.35
C GLU A 496 22.87 0.36 -20.13
N PHE A 497 23.42 1.56 -20.35
CA PHE A 497 22.66 2.81 -20.29
C PHE A 497 21.95 3.03 -21.64
N TYR A 498 20.62 3.09 -21.61
CA TYR A 498 19.87 3.70 -22.71
C TYR A 498 19.70 5.19 -22.44
N GLY A 499 19.98 6.01 -23.47
CA GLY A 499 19.98 7.46 -23.37
C GLY A 499 18.72 7.99 -22.70
N LEU A 500 18.91 8.61 -21.54
CA LEU A 500 17.85 9.39 -20.90
C LEU A 500 17.54 10.60 -21.76
N PRO A 501 16.28 11.11 -21.76
CA PRO A 501 15.98 12.37 -22.41
C PRO A 501 16.88 13.47 -21.84
N ASP A 502 17.39 14.32 -22.71
CA ASP A 502 18.22 15.46 -22.33
C ASP A 502 17.37 16.41 -21.47
N VAL A 503 17.66 16.45 -20.16
CA VAL A 503 16.91 17.26 -19.19
C VAL A 503 17.30 18.73 -19.19
N ASN A 504 18.20 19.14 -20.08
CA ASN A 504 18.70 20.51 -20.22
C ASN A 504 18.14 21.25 -21.45
N ASN A 505 17.16 20.69 -22.16
CA ASN A 505 16.44 21.36 -23.26
C ASN A 505 14.98 21.68 -22.89
#